data_876ad89706f4c88a89e52ec367249fc2
#
_entry.id   876ad89706f4c88a89e52ec367249fc2
#
_cell.length_a   1.000
_cell.length_b   1.000
_cell.length_c   1.000
_cell.angle_alpha   90.00
_cell.angle_beta   90.00
_cell.angle_gamma   90.00
#
_symmetry.space_group_name_H-M   'P 1'
#
loop_
_entity.id
_entity.type
_entity.pdbx_description
1 polymer ?
#
loop_
_entity_poly.entity_id
_entity_poly.type
_entity_poly.pdbx_seq_one_letter_code
_entity_poly.pdbx_strand_id
1 'polypeptide(L)'
;MLGLVFAGINIFVYTTGKKFIKTITELHEADAILLLGASVKSNGLLSPVYKERADRAAQLYAMGKAGAILVSGDNREVNYNEVTPAVAYLAKEKSVPASDVFSDYAGFDTYNSVYRAKEIFGVKSVIIVSQAEYLPRALYLAREVGIEAQGIPAGDELSLFGWFRERFASIKAFFDAVTHYEPEFLGKKIPISGDGRESRGD
;
A
#
# COMPACT_ATOMS: atom_id res chain seq x y z
N MET A 1 -17.46 -8.74 27.58
CA MET A 1 -18.10 -8.75 26.26
C MET A 1 -17.32 -7.92 25.23
N LEU A 2 -17.04 -6.63 25.46
CA LEU A 2 -16.27 -5.77 24.52
C LEU A 2 -14.90 -6.34 24.13
N GLY A 3 -14.12 -6.87 25.09
CA GLY A 3 -12.81 -7.46 24.82
C GLY A 3 -12.87 -8.70 23.89
N LEU A 4 -13.92 -9.49 23.96
CA LEU A 4 -14.11 -10.64 23.07
C LEU A 4 -14.43 -10.20 21.63
N VAL A 5 -15.23 -9.15 21.47
CA VAL A 5 -15.54 -8.56 20.16
C VAL A 5 -14.25 -7.96 19.54
N PHE A 6 -13.49 -7.20 20.34
CA PHE A 6 -12.19 -6.65 19.91
C PHE A 6 -11.23 -7.74 19.43
N ALA A 7 -11.08 -8.82 20.22
CA ALA A 7 -10.23 -9.94 19.85
C ALA A 7 -10.77 -10.67 18.60
N GLY A 8 -12.07 -10.89 18.52
CA GLY A 8 -12.72 -11.56 17.40
C GLY A 8 -12.48 -10.82 16.06
N ILE A 9 -12.67 -9.49 16.03
CA ILE A 9 -12.43 -8.67 14.84
C ILE A 9 -10.96 -8.75 14.43
N ASN A 10 -10.03 -8.61 15.39
CA ASN A 10 -8.61 -8.71 15.08
C ASN A 10 -8.21 -10.07 14.49
N ILE A 11 -8.71 -11.16 15.05
CA ILE A 11 -8.49 -12.51 14.54
C ILE A 11 -9.09 -12.65 13.14
N PHE A 12 -10.30 -12.16 12.92
CA PHE A 12 -10.97 -12.23 11.62
C PHE A 12 -10.18 -11.50 10.53
N VAL A 13 -9.83 -10.22 10.74
CA VAL A 13 -9.04 -9.42 9.78
C VAL A 13 -7.70 -10.08 9.49
N TYR A 14 -6.98 -10.50 10.54
CA TYR A 14 -5.68 -11.16 10.40
C TYR A 14 -5.77 -12.47 9.62
N THR A 15 -6.66 -13.38 10.01
CA THR A 15 -6.76 -14.71 9.39
C THR A 15 -7.30 -14.66 7.98
N THR A 16 -8.18 -13.70 7.67
CA THR A 16 -8.70 -13.48 6.31
C THR A 16 -7.60 -12.97 5.39
N GLY A 17 -6.87 -11.93 5.80
CA GLY A 17 -5.84 -11.35 4.94
C GLY A 17 -4.56 -12.19 4.83
N LYS A 18 -4.15 -12.87 5.91
CA LYS A 18 -2.92 -13.69 5.92
C LYS A 18 -2.88 -14.77 4.83
N LYS A 19 -4.03 -15.28 4.40
CA LYS A 19 -4.14 -16.29 3.33
C LYS A 19 -3.53 -15.85 2.00
N PHE A 20 -3.42 -14.54 1.79
CA PHE A 20 -2.94 -13.95 0.53
C PHE A 20 -1.47 -13.48 0.59
N ILE A 21 -0.79 -13.71 1.72
CA ILE A 21 0.66 -13.50 1.81
C ILE A 21 1.34 -14.64 1.05
N LYS A 22 2.31 -14.27 0.21
CA LYS A 22 3.00 -15.17 -0.71
C LYS A 22 4.51 -15.05 -0.55
N THR A 23 5.22 -16.10 -0.94
CA THR A 23 6.65 -16.04 -1.25
C THR A 23 6.85 -15.49 -2.66
N ILE A 24 8.06 -15.07 -3.02
CA ILE A 24 8.37 -14.55 -4.38
C ILE A 24 8.00 -15.55 -5.46
N THR A 25 8.23 -16.83 -5.21
CA THR A 25 7.97 -17.93 -6.18
C THR A 25 6.48 -18.21 -6.38
N GLU A 26 5.65 -17.89 -5.40
CA GLU A 26 4.19 -18.09 -5.45
C GLU A 26 3.44 -16.88 -5.99
N LEU A 27 4.12 -15.72 -6.16
CA LEU A 27 3.49 -14.53 -6.71
C LEU A 27 3.15 -14.72 -8.19
N HIS A 28 1.89 -14.44 -8.52
CA HIS A 28 1.45 -14.26 -9.90
C HIS A 28 1.64 -12.80 -10.33
N GLU A 29 1.69 -12.56 -11.64
CA GLU A 29 1.68 -11.20 -12.20
C GLU A 29 0.40 -10.45 -11.80
N ALA A 30 0.52 -9.12 -11.67
CA ALA A 30 -0.56 -8.22 -11.32
C ALA A 30 -0.50 -6.93 -12.15
N ASP A 31 -1.57 -6.14 -12.14
CA ASP A 31 -1.61 -4.85 -12.85
C ASP A 31 -0.60 -3.86 -12.25
N ALA A 32 -0.42 -3.89 -10.93
CA ALA A 32 0.50 -3.00 -10.23
C ALA A 32 1.12 -3.64 -8.97
N ILE A 33 2.27 -3.09 -8.57
CA ILE A 33 2.81 -3.24 -7.23
C ILE A 33 2.37 -2.03 -6.42
N LEU A 34 1.58 -2.23 -5.36
CA LEU A 34 1.17 -1.16 -4.44
C LEU A 34 2.21 -1.03 -3.33
N LEU A 35 2.97 0.06 -3.40
CA LEU A 35 3.91 0.48 -2.38
C LEU A 35 3.19 1.38 -1.38
N LEU A 36 2.82 0.82 -0.22
CA LEU A 36 2.20 1.59 0.85
C LEU A 36 3.22 2.50 1.52
N GLY A 37 2.83 3.76 1.72
CA GLY A 37 3.64 4.78 2.37
C GLY A 37 4.09 4.40 3.78
N ALA A 38 5.20 4.99 4.19
CA ALA A 38 5.71 4.96 5.54
C ALA A 38 6.46 6.27 5.81
N SER A 39 6.92 6.46 7.05
CA SER A 39 7.51 7.73 7.46
C SER A 39 8.71 8.16 6.61
N VAL A 40 8.79 9.45 6.37
CA VAL A 40 9.92 10.15 5.75
C VAL A 40 10.65 10.95 6.82
N LYS A 41 11.98 10.94 6.77
CA LYS A 41 12.83 11.70 7.69
C LYS A 41 12.74 13.20 7.41
N SER A 42 13.06 14.04 8.38
CA SER A 42 13.05 15.50 8.25
C SER A 42 13.97 16.04 7.14
N ASN A 43 14.96 15.26 6.73
CA ASN A 43 15.85 15.59 5.60
C ASN A 43 15.31 15.11 4.23
N GLY A 44 14.05 14.67 4.15
CA GLY A 44 13.42 14.19 2.93
C GLY A 44 13.81 12.78 2.49
N LEU A 45 14.63 12.07 3.26
CA LEU A 45 15.00 10.68 2.94
C LEU A 45 13.97 9.70 3.50
N LEU A 46 13.83 8.56 2.82
CA LEU A 46 13.00 7.47 3.29
C LEU A 46 13.49 6.95 4.65
N SER A 47 12.56 6.60 5.54
CA SER A 47 12.91 5.83 6.73
C SER A 47 13.46 4.45 6.34
N PRO A 48 14.20 3.74 7.22
CA PRO A 48 14.68 2.39 6.90
C PRO A 48 13.54 1.47 6.46
N VAL A 49 12.42 1.48 7.18
CA VAL A 49 11.21 0.70 6.87
C VAL A 49 10.65 1.03 5.48
N TYR A 50 10.57 2.32 5.13
CA TYR A 50 10.07 2.71 3.83
C TYR A 50 11.03 2.33 2.70
N LYS A 51 12.33 2.44 2.97
CA LYS A 51 13.37 2.01 2.03
C LYS A 51 13.27 0.50 1.74
N GLU A 52 13.09 -0.34 2.75
CA GLU A 52 12.87 -1.79 2.58
C GLU A 52 11.66 -2.07 1.67
N ARG A 53 10.54 -1.36 1.87
CA ARG A 53 9.37 -1.47 0.99
C ARG A 53 9.69 -1.08 -0.44
N ALA A 54 10.35 0.06 -0.65
CA ALA A 54 10.73 0.55 -1.98
C ALA A 54 11.71 -0.40 -2.67
N ASP A 55 12.69 -0.94 -1.94
CA ASP A 55 13.62 -1.95 -2.45
C ASP A 55 12.90 -3.23 -2.90
N ARG A 56 11.95 -3.71 -2.10
CA ARG A 56 11.13 -4.87 -2.44
C ARG A 56 10.24 -4.61 -3.65
N ALA A 57 9.61 -3.45 -3.74
CA ALA A 57 8.80 -3.07 -4.88
C ALA A 57 9.62 -3.01 -6.18
N ALA A 58 10.80 -2.39 -6.14
CA ALA A 58 11.71 -2.34 -7.27
C ALA A 58 12.22 -3.74 -7.69
N GLN A 59 12.50 -4.62 -6.73
CA GLN A 59 12.85 -6.01 -7.00
C GLN A 59 11.75 -6.74 -7.78
N LEU A 60 10.51 -6.62 -7.33
CA LEU A 60 9.37 -7.27 -7.99
C LEU A 60 9.13 -6.71 -9.39
N TYR A 61 9.27 -5.39 -9.55
CA TYR A 61 9.19 -4.74 -10.86
C TYR A 61 10.27 -5.27 -11.82
N ALA A 62 11.53 -5.33 -11.37
CA ALA A 62 12.63 -5.88 -12.18
C ALA A 62 12.44 -7.37 -12.52
N MET A 63 11.69 -8.11 -11.72
CA MET A 63 11.31 -9.51 -12.00
C MET A 63 10.09 -9.63 -12.94
N GLY A 64 9.52 -8.52 -13.40
CA GLY A 64 8.35 -8.52 -14.28
C GLY A 64 7.05 -8.94 -13.58
N LYS A 65 6.96 -8.82 -12.24
CA LYS A 65 5.75 -9.21 -11.50
C LYS A 65 4.59 -8.22 -11.70
N ALA A 66 4.89 -6.98 -12.12
CA ALA A 66 3.92 -6.01 -12.62
C ALA A 66 4.61 -4.98 -13.50
N GLY A 67 3.86 -4.37 -14.42
CA GLY A 67 4.38 -3.32 -15.31
C GLY A 67 4.45 -1.93 -14.67
N ALA A 68 3.86 -1.74 -13.48
CA ALA A 68 3.81 -0.44 -12.80
C ALA A 68 3.97 -0.56 -11.28
N ILE A 69 4.50 0.50 -10.67
CA ILE A 69 4.53 0.68 -9.21
C ILE A 69 3.62 1.86 -8.86
N LEU A 70 2.58 1.62 -8.05
CA LEU A 70 1.73 2.65 -7.48
C LEU A 70 2.21 2.99 -6.08
N VAL A 71 2.80 4.17 -5.91
CA VAL A 71 3.24 4.70 -4.62
C VAL A 71 2.06 5.44 -4.00
N SER A 72 1.51 4.94 -2.90
CA SER A 72 0.36 5.54 -2.22
C SER A 72 0.72 5.91 -0.79
N GLY A 73 0.57 7.18 -0.42
CA GLY A 73 0.97 7.69 0.88
C GLY A 73 0.31 9.02 1.24
N ASP A 74 0.60 9.47 2.46
CA ASP A 74 0.03 10.71 3.02
C ASP A 74 0.77 11.95 2.51
N ASN A 75 -0.01 12.96 2.10
CA ASN A 75 0.44 14.29 1.70
C ASN A 75 -0.52 15.40 2.20
N ARG A 76 -1.18 15.20 3.35
CA ARG A 76 -2.16 16.16 3.90
C ARG A 76 -1.52 17.43 4.45
N GLU A 77 -0.31 17.31 4.98
CA GLU A 77 0.38 18.43 5.59
C GLU A 77 1.34 19.10 4.61
N VAL A 78 1.39 20.44 4.63
CA VAL A 78 2.21 21.26 3.71
C VAL A 78 3.70 20.85 3.69
N ASN A 79 4.20 20.38 4.83
CA ASN A 79 5.62 20.02 5.00
C ASN A 79 5.85 18.51 5.11
N TYR A 80 4.85 17.68 4.81
CA TYR A 80 4.95 16.23 4.90
C TYR A 80 4.43 15.55 3.64
N ASN A 81 5.29 14.81 2.97
CA ASN A 81 4.98 14.11 1.73
C ASN A 81 5.71 12.76 1.72
N GLU A 82 4.96 11.68 1.76
CA GLU A 82 5.51 10.33 1.69
C GLU A 82 5.76 9.87 0.25
N VAL A 83 5.04 10.42 -0.72
CA VAL A 83 5.01 9.93 -2.10
C VAL A 83 6.23 10.39 -2.89
N THR A 84 6.47 11.71 -2.96
CA THR A 84 7.54 12.28 -3.78
C THR A 84 8.94 11.71 -3.49
N PRO A 85 9.37 11.54 -2.21
CA PRO A 85 10.66 10.93 -1.91
C PRO A 85 10.78 9.47 -2.37
N ALA A 86 9.69 8.69 -2.27
CA ALA A 86 9.70 7.31 -2.71
C ALA A 86 9.75 7.18 -4.24
N VAL A 87 9.00 8.02 -4.95
CA VAL A 87 9.06 8.12 -6.42
C VAL A 87 10.47 8.49 -6.87
N ALA A 88 11.08 9.51 -6.23
CA ALA A 88 12.46 9.91 -6.54
C ALA A 88 13.46 8.79 -6.27
N TYR A 89 13.30 8.06 -5.18
CA TYR A 89 14.14 6.91 -4.84
C TYR A 89 14.01 5.79 -5.88
N LEU A 90 12.80 5.41 -6.27
CA LEU A 90 12.57 4.39 -7.30
C LEU A 90 13.19 4.78 -8.64
N ALA A 91 13.01 6.03 -9.07
CA ALA A 91 13.54 6.49 -10.35
C ALA A 91 15.09 6.63 -10.35
N LYS A 92 15.66 7.24 -9.30
CA LYS A 92 17.10 7.58 -9.27
C LYS A 92 17.98 6.43 -8.79
N GLU A 93 17.55 5.73 -7.72
CA GLU A 93 18.38 4.71 -7.07
C GLU A 93 18.07 3.28 -7.58
N LYS A 94 16.86 3.08 -8.12
CA LYS A 94 16.40 1.76 -8.60
C LYS A 94 16.21 1.69 -10.11
N SER A 95 16.42 2.81 -10.82
CA SER A 95 16.30 2.88 -12.29
C SER A 95 14.96 2.42 -12.82
N VAL A 96 13.87 2.57 -12.04
CA VAL A 96 12.51 2.32 -12.52
C VAL A 96 12.11 3.48 -13.43
N PRO A 97 11.64 3.24 -14.66
CA PRO A 97 11.22 4.32 -15.55
C PRO A 97 10.15 5.20 -14.91
N ALA A 98 10.26 6.51 -15.08
CA ALA A 98 9.32 7.45 -14.50
C ALA A 98 7.87 7.26 -15.03
N SER A 99 7.72 6.76 -16.25
CA SER A 99 6.43 6.38 -16.84
C SER A 99 5.72 5.25 -16.09
N ASP A 100 6.48 4.39 -15.39
CA ASP A 100 5.97 3.18 -14.77
C ASP A 100 5.79 3.35 -13.24
N VAL A 101 6.07 4.56 -12.71
CA VAL A 101 5.85 4.91 -11.30
C VAL A 101 4.70 5.89 -11.20
N PHE A 102 3.60 5.44 -10.60
CA PHE A 102 2.40 6.24 -10.35
C PHE A 102 2.40 6.78 -8.92
N SER A 103 1.86 7.97 -8.74
CA SER A 103 1.82 8.72 -7.48
C SER A 103 0.40 8.90 -6.99
N ASP A 104 0.08 8.36 -5.83
CA ASP A 104 -1.17 8.60 -5.12
C ASP A 104 -0.91 9.41 -3.84
N TYR A 105 -1.21 10.70 -3.90
CA TYR A 105 -0.99 11.66 -2.81
C TYR A 105 -2.12 11.70 -1.77
N ALA A 106 -3.17 10.91 -1.95
CA ALA A 106 -4.32 10.85 -1.05
C ALA A 106 -4.52 9.46 -0.41
N GLY A 107 -3.46 8.67 -0.35
CA GLY A 107 -3.41 7.41 0.40
C GLY A 107 -3.21 7.63 1.89
N PHE A 108 -4.13 8.36 2.54
CA PHE A 108 -4.02 8.80 3.92
C PHE A 108 -4.05 7.68 4.96
N ASP A 109 -4.61 6.56 4.61
CA ASP A 109 -4.58 5.30 5.33
C ASP A 109 -4.69 4.12 4.34
N THR A 110 -4.61 2.91 4.85
CA THR A 110 -4.61 1.71 4.00
C THR A 110 -5.91 1.53 3.23
N TYR A 111 -7.06 1.90 3.82
CA TYR A 111 -8.35 1.81 3.11
C TYR A 111 -8.39 2.79 1.93
N ASN A 112 -8.00 4.06 2.17
CA ASN A 112 -7.90 5.05 1.10
C ASN A 112 -6.96 4.59 -0.03
N SER A 113 -5.79 4.05 0.32
CA SER A 113 -4.81 3.55 -0.66
C SER A 113 -5.40 2.46 -1.56
N VAL A 114 -6.05 1.44 -1.00
CA VAL A 114 -6.61 0.34 -1.80
C VAL A 114 -7.88 0.76 -2.54
N TYR A 115 -8.73 1.59 -1.94
CA TYR A 115 -9.92 2.11 -2.61
C TYR A 115 -9.52 2.93 -3.83
N ARG A 116 -8.55 3.84 -3.69
CA ARG A 116 -8.05 4.69 -4.76
C ARG A 116 -7.28 3.91 -5.83
N ALA A 117 -6.54 2.87 -5.44
CA ALA A 117 -5.91 1.96 -6.42
C ALA A 117 -6.94 1.40 -7.39
N LYS A 118 -8.13 1.02 -6.91
CA LYS A 118 -9.23 0.54 -7.74
C LYS A 118 -9.92 1.67 -8.52
N GLU A 119 -10.42 2.68 -7.82
CA GLU A 119 -11.37 3.64 -8.39
C GLU A 119 -10.69 4.74 -9.22
N ILE A 120 -9.47 5.13 -8.85
CA ILE A 120 -8.71 6.18 -9.54
C ILE A 120 -7.75 5.58 -10.56
N PHE A 121 -6.98 4.55 -10.14
CA PHE A 121 -5.94 3.97 -11.00
C PHE A 121 -6.44 2.74 -11.80
N GLY A 122 -7.66 2.29 -11.57
CA GLY A 122 -8.28 1.20 -12.32
C GLY A 122 -7.61 -0.17 -12.10
N VAL A 123 -6.92 -0.34 -10.97
CA VAL A 123 -6.21 -1.58 -10.62
C VAL A 123 -7.21 -2.67 -10.30
N LYS A 124 -7.09 -3.83 -10.97
CA LYS A 124 -7.93 -5.02 -10.75
C LYS A 124 -7.18 -6.09 -9.95
N SER A 125 -5.87 -6.17 -10.18
CA SER A 125 -4.98 -7.10 -9.47
C SER A 125 -3.75 -6.36 -8.92
N VAL A 126 -3.31 -6.70 -7.69
CA VAL A 126 -2.24 -5.97 -7.02
C VAL A 126 -1.32 -6.88 -6.20
N ILE A 127 -0.03 -6.55 -6.20
CA ILE A 127 0.92 -7.07 -5.22
C ILE A 127 1.21 -5.99 -4.19
N ILE A 128 0.76 -6.18 -2.95
CA ILE A 128 0.97 -5.22 -1.86
C ILE A 128 2.31 -5.49 -1.18
N VAL A 129 3.12 -4.44 -1.05
CA VAL A 129 4.41 -4.47 -0.35
C VAL A 129 4.31 -3.68 0.95
N SER A 130 4.52 -4.35 2.09
CA SER A 130 4.54 -3.75 3.41
C SER A 130 5.32 -4.64 4.39
N GLN A 131 5.47 -4.24 5.68
CA GLN A 131 6.00 -5.13 6.71
C GLN A 131 5.02 -6.27 7.00
N ALA A 132 5.57 -7.42 7.43
CA ALA A 132 4.81 -8.66 7.64
C ALA A 132 3.59 -8.49 8.54
N GLU A 133 3.69 -7.66 9.57
CA GLU A 133 2.60 -7.43 10.54
C GLU A 133 1.42 -6.63 9.97
N TYR A 134 1.67 -5.73 8.99
CA TYR A 134 0.63 -4.85 8.40
C TYR A 134 -0.03 -5.47 7.16
N LEU A 135 0.62 -6.44 6.53
CA LEU A 135 0.13 -7.08 5.31
C LEU A 135 -1.26 -7.73 5.46
N PRO A 136 -1.56 -8.49 6.54
CA PRO A 136 -2.88 -9.12 6.67
C PRO A 136 -4.01 -8.12 6.59
N ARG A 137 -3.90 -6.95 7.26
CA ARG A 137 -4.91 -5.89 7.21
C ARG A 137 -5.02 -5.26 5.83
N ALA A 138 -3.90 -4.97 5.18
CA ALA A 138 -3.90 -4.38 3.85
C ALA A 138 -4.54 -5.32 2.81
N LEU A 139 -4.23 -6.61 2.88
CA LEU A 139 -4.79 -7.63 2.01
C LEU A 139 -6.29 -7.85 2.26
N TYR A 140 -6.71 -7.87 3.53
CA TYR A 140 -8.12 -7.89 3.89
C TYR A 140 -8.87 -6.74 3.21
N LEU A 141 -8.40 -5.49 3.40
CA LEU A 141 -9.03 -4.30 2.82
C LEU A 141 -9.07 -4.33 1.28
N ALA A 142 -7.96 -4.72 0.64
CA ALA A 142 -7.90 -4.79 -0.82
C ALA A 142 -8.92 -5.79 -1.39
N ARG A 143 -9.10 -6.94 -0.72
CA ARG A 143 -10.09 -7.95 -1.11
C ARG A 143 -11.52 -7.47 -0.90
N GLU A 144 -11.78 -6.78 0.22
CA GLU A 144 -13.12 -6.23 0.52
C GLU A 144 -13.54 -5.14 -0.49
N VAL A 145 -12.60 -4.31 -0.96
CA VAL A 145 -12.91 -3.36 -2.04
C VAL A 145 -12.97 -4.03 -3.43
N GLY A 146 -12.71 -5.34 -3.52
CA GLY A 146 -12.84 -6.13 -4.75
C GLY A 146 -11.63 -6.09 -5.68
N ILE A 147 -10.42 -5.90 -5.14
CA ILE A 147 -9.15 -6.07 -5.87
C ILE A 147 -8.64 -7.49 -5.64
N GLU A 148 -8.16 -8.14 -6.69
CA GLU A 148 -7.41 -9.39 -6.55
C GLU A 148 -6.03 -9.08 -5.97
N ALA A 149 -5.85 -9.32 -4.66
CA ALA A 149 -4.66 -8.91 -3.93
C ALA A 149 -3.80 -10.09 -3.49
N GLN A 150 -2.50 -9.94 -3.67
CA GLN A 150 -1.44 -10.76 -3.11
C GLN A 150 -0.50 -9.85 -2.31
N GLY A 151 0.20 -10.38 -1.31
CA GLY A 151 1.13 -9.59 -0.51
C GLY A 151 2.46 -10.28 -0.29
N ILE A 152 3.52 -9.47 -0.22
CA ILE A 152 4.85 -9.95 0.09
C ILE A 152 5.48 -9.04 1.16
N PRO A 153 6.09 -9.61 2.22
CA PRO A 153 6.75 -8.81 3.23
C PRO A 153 8.04 -8.17 2.69
N ALA A 154 8.24 -6.91 3.03
CA ALA A 154 9.50 -6.20 2.78
C ALA A 154 10.50 -6.37 3.93
N GLY A 155 10.01 -6.63 5.12
CA GLY A 155 10.78 -6.83 6.33
C GLY A 155 9.84 -7.06 7.51
N ASP A 156 10.41 -7.29 8.68
CA ASP A 156 9.70 -7.42 9.94
C ASP A 156 9.91 -6.14 10.76
N GLU A 157 8.83 -5.55 11.24
CA GLU A 157 8.90 -4.45 12.19
C GLU A 157 8.05 -4.80 13.42
N LEU A 158 8.71 -5.28 14.46
CA LEU A 158 8.09 -5.61 15.75
C LEU A 158 8.48 -4.58 16.81
N SER A 159 7.80 -3.44 16.83
CA SER A 159 7.77 -2.60 18.03
C SER A 159 6.49 -2.87 18.82
N LEU A 160 6.57 -2.84 20.16
CA LEU A 160 5.37 -2.96 21.01
C LEU A 160 4.33 -1.90 20.66
N PHE A 161 4.76 -0.68 20.37
CA PHE A 161 3.89 0.40 19.95
C PHE A 161 3.23 0.10 18.60
N GLY A 162 3.98 -0.40 17.62
CA GLY A 162 3.47 -0.84 16.32
C GLY A 162 2.42 -1.94 16.46
N TRP A 163 2.68 -2.91 17.33
CA TRP A 163 1.73 -3.99 17.60
C TRP A 163 0.39 -3.47 18.17
N PHE A 164 0.43 -2.58 19.16
CA PHE A 164 -0.80 -1.97 19.71
C PHE A 164 -1.55 -1.16 18.66
N ARG A 165 -0.83 -0.30 17.93
CA ARG A 165 -1.41 0.50 16.85
C ARG A 165 -2.13 -0.37 15.81
N GLU A 166 -1.53 -1.50 15.44
CA GLU A 166 -2.09 -2.42 14.46
C GLU A 166 -3.39 -3.08 14.94
N ARG A 167 -3.52 -3.35 16.24
CA ARG A 167 -4.77 -3.89 16.80
C ARG A 167 -5.94 -2.92 16.63
N PHE A 168 -5.72 -1.64 16.89
CA PHE A 168 -6.75 -0.61 16.67
C PHE A 168 -6.98 -0.34 15.18
N ALA A 169 -5.93 -0.33 14.36
CA ALA A 169 -6.03 -0.18 12.93
C ALA A 169 -6.84 -1.32 12.27
N SER A 170 -6.73 -2.56 12.79
CA SER A 170 -7.53 -3.70 12.33
C SER A 170 -9.03 -3.53 12.65
N ILE A 171 -9.37 -2.94 13.81
CA ILE A 171 -10.76 -2.61 14.13
C ILE A 171 -11.30 -1.56 13.16
N LYS A 172 -10.55 -0.47 12.94
CA LYS A 172 -10.93 0.54 11.95
C LYS A 172 -11.13 -0.10 10.58
N ALA A 173 -10.19 -0.91 10.11
CA ALA A 173 -10.25 -1.59 8.83
C ALA A 173 -11.51 -2.46 8.65
N PHE A 174 -11.92 -3.16 9.72
CA PHE A 174 -13.17 -3.93 9.69
C PHE A 174 -14.39 -3.03 9.45
N PHE A 175 -14.48 -1.90 10.16
CA PHE A 175 -15.61 -0.98 9.97
C PHE A 175 -15.54 -0.26 8.61
N ASP A 176 -14.35 0.13 8.14
CA ASP A 176 -14.16 0.73 6.82
C ASP A 176 -14.67 -0.24 5.72
N ALA A 177 -14.32 -1.52 5.83
CA ALA A 177 -14.77 -2.55 4.91
C ALA A 177 -16.30 -2.77 4.95
N VAL A 178 -16.91 -2.79 6.14
CA VAL A 178 -18.36 -3.01 6.29
C VAL A 178 -19.17 -1.81 5.81
N THR A 179 -18.69 -0.59 6.06
CA THR A 179 -19.42 0.63 5.69
C THR A 179 -19.27 1.00 4.23
N HIS A 180 -18.21 0.52 3.57
CA HIS A 180 -17.85 0.85 2.18
C HIS A 180 -17.91 2.37 1.90
N TYR A 181 -17.45 3.18 2.87
CA TYR A 181 -17.51 4.62 2.70
C TYR A 181 -16.61 5.09 1.54
N GLU A 182 -17.07 6.13 0.86
CA GLU A 182 -16.31 6.73 -0.21
C GLU A 182 -15.28 7.72 0.36
N PRO A 183 -13.98 7.59 0.05
CA PRO A 183 -12.98 8.55 0.49
C PRO A 183 -13.26 9.97 -0.02
N GLU A 184 -12.98 10.97 0.82
CA GLU A 184 -13.27 12.38 0.53
C GLU A 184 -12.54 12.90 -0.73
N PHE A 185 -11.32 12.42 -0.97
CA PHE A 185 -10.48 12.90 -2.08
C PHE A 185 -10.33 11.82 -3.16
N LEU A 186 -11.24 11.79 -4.12
CA LEU A 186 -11.12 10.87 -5.27
C LEU A 186 -10.31 11.48 -6.42
N GLY A 187 -10.66 12.67 -6.87
CA GLY A 187 -9.97 13.33 -7.96
C GLY A 187 -10.23 12.73 -9.35
N LYS A 188 -9.37 13.08 -10.31
CA LYS A 188 -9.46 12.59 -11.70
C LYS A 188 -8.95 11.14 -11.77
N LYS A 189 -9.58 10.32 -12.64
CA LYS A 189 -9.09 8.98 -12.95
C LYS A 189 -7.77 9.04 -13.74
N ILE A 190 -6.81 8.23 -13.31
CA ILE A 190 -5.47 8.11 -13.89
C ILE A 190 -5.19 6.60 -14.05
N PRO A 191 -5.60 5.98 -15.17
CA PRO A 191 -5.48 4.53 -15.33
C PRO A 191 -4.02 4.05 -15.22
N ILE A 192 -3.79 2.97 -14.49
CA ILE A 192 -2.47 2.37 -14.28
C ILE A 192 -1.80 1.87 -15.58
N SER A 193 -2.58 1.75 -16.66
CA SER A 193 -2.11 1.41 -18.00
C SER A 193 -1.60 2.62 -18.80
N GLY A 194 -1.70 3.82 -18.25
CA GLY A 194 -1.22 5.06 -18.85
C GLY A 194 0.23 5.39 -18.52
N ASP A 195 0.56 6.66 -18.47
CA ASP A 195 1.87 7.17 -18.11
C ASP A 195 1.87 7.67 -16.66
N GLY A 196 2.74 7.10 -15.81
CA GLY A 196 2.83 7.44 -14.40
C GLY A 196 3.15 8.93 -14.13
N ARG A 197 3.78 9.63 -15.09
CA ARG A 197 4.05 11.06 -14.99
C ARG A 197 2.79 11.90 -14.89
N GLU A 198 1.69 11.48 -15.52
CA GLU A 198 0.39 12.16 -15.44
C GLU A 198 -0.15 12.22 -13.99
N SER A 199 0.24 11.29 -13.14
CA SER A 199 -0.16 11.27 -11.73
C SER A 199 0.54 12.34 -10.88
N ARG A 200 1.58 12.97 -11.39
CA ARG A 200 2.36 14.03 -10.74
C ARG A 200 2.07 15.42 -11.28
N GLY A 201 1.35 15.51 -12.40
CA GLY A 201 1.11 16.75 -13.12
C GLY A 201 2.31 17.23 -13.95
N ASP A 202 3.21 16.31 -14.29
CA ASP A 202 4.39 16.54 -15.14
C ASP A 202 4.02 16.47 -16.64
#